data_347117c09e0d6da94e93b3ae40c582e3
#
_entry.id   347117c09e0d6da94e93b3ae40c582e3
#
_cell.length_a   1.000
_cell.length_b   1.000
_cell.length_c   1.000
_cell.angle_alpha   90.00
_cell.angle_beta   90.00
_cell.angle_gamma   90.00
#
_symmetry.space_group_name_H-M   'P 1'
#
loop_
_entity.id
_entity.type
_entity.pdbx_description
1 polymer ?
#
loop_
_entity_poly.entity_id
_entity_poly.type
_entity_poly.pdbx_seq_one_letter_code
_entity_poly.pdbx_strand_id
1 'polypeptide(L)'
;NTDVRTDFHQMAADIVGVPRKQAKDINLGLFYGMGKNKLAEQLGLEFDDAKELFAEYHSKVPFVQQLAEYATQRASKKGSIRTLLGRKCRFDKWEPNIYGVYKPMNYKDAYAEHGPAIKRAFTYKALNRLIQGSAADQTKAAMVELHKEGIIPLIQVHDELDISVPDEATAQRIKEVMETCVQMQIPSLVDAEFGPSWGEAKKNFSDKPWMRGINDGQTRMQDNTEH
;
A
#
# COMPACT_ATOMS: atom_id res chain seq x y z
N ASN A 1 7.62 -23.87 -9.26
CA ASN A 1 7.96 -23.81 -7.83
C ASN A 1 7.77 -22.39 -7.35
N THR A 2 6.65 -22.17 -6.68
CA THR A 2 6.17 -20.84 -6.23
C THR A 2 6.47 -20.59 -4.76
N ASP A 3 7.34 -21.36 -4.14
CA ASP A 3 7.56 -21.33 -2.68
C ASP A 3 8.61 -20.32 -2.20
N VAL A 4 9.23 -19.57 -3.10
CA VAL A 4 10.15 -18.51 -2.72
C VAL A 4 9.48 -17.16 -2.98
N ARG A 5 8.93 -16.55 -1.92
CA ARG A 5 8.50 -15.15 -1.96
C ARG A 5 9.70 -14.28 -2.32
N THR A 6 9.66 -13.62 -3.47
CA THR A 6 10.68 -12.63 -3.81
C THR A 6 10.52 -11.43 -2.88
N ASP A 7 11.45 -11.25 -1.97
CA ASP A 7 11.49 -10.07 -1.12
C ASP A 7 12.03 -8.87 -1.90
N PHE A 8 11.13 -8.09 -2.46
CA PHE A 8 11.47 -6.92 -3.25
C PHE A 8 12.24 -5.84 -2.45
N HIS A 9 12.04 -5.78 -1.13
CA HIS A 9 12.82 -4.87 -0.28
C HIS A 9 14.22 -5.39 -0.02
N GLN A 10 14.40 -6.72 0.08
CA GLN A 10 15.74 -7.30 0.15
C GLN A 10 16.50 -7.10 -1.14
N MET A 11 15.87 -7.31 -2.29
CA MET A 11 16.47 -7.03 -3.59
C MET A 11 16.91 -5.55 -3.70
N ALA A 12 16.09 -4.62 -3.23
CA ALA A 12 16.44 -3.20 -3.19
C ALA A 12 17.60 -2.94 -2.20
N ALA A 13 17.65 -3.63 -1.06
CA ALA A 13 18.76 -3.56 -0.09
C ALA A 13 20.08 -3.97 -0.72
N ASP A 14 20.07 -5.05 -1.48
CA ASP A 14 21.24 -5.60 -2.17
C ASP A 14 21.74 -4.66 -3.29
N ILE A 15 20.82 -3.94 -3.94
CA ILE A 15 21.16 -2.93 -4.96
C ILE A 15 21.79 -1.69 -4.34
N VAL A 16 21.21 -1.22 -3.25
CA VAL A 16 21.55 0.08 -2.63
C VAL A 16 22.68 -0.06 -1.60
N GLY A 17 22.97 -1.29 -1.15
CA GLY A 17 24.01 -1.55 -0.14
C GLY A 17 23.64 -1.06 1.27
N VAL A 18 22.35 -1.05 1.63
CA VAL A 18 21.85 -0.61 2.93
C VAL A 18 21.04 -1.71 3.63
N PRO A 19 20.86 -1.64 4.96
CA PRO A 19 20.02 -2.60 5.67
C PRO A 19 18.59 -2.65 5.10
N ARG A 20 17.97 -3.84 5.06
CA ARG A 20 16.63 -4.08 4.50
C ARG A 20 15.56 -3.10 5.03
N LYS A 21 15.61 -2.73 6.31
CA LYS A 21 14.66 -1.77 6.89
C LYS A 21 14.75 -0.40 6.21
N GLN A 22 15.95 0.09 5.99
CA GLN A 22 16.20 1.37 5.29
C GLN A 22 15.88 1.25 3.79
N ALA A 23 16.24 0.11 3.18
CA ALA A 23 15.92 -0.17 1.78
C ALA A 23 14.41 -0.17 1.50
N LYS A 24 13.56 -0.58 2.45
CA LYS A 24 12.12 -0.51 2.33
C LYS A 24 11.63 0.92 2.06
N ASP A 25 12.10 1.88 2.84
CA ASP A 25 11.69 3.28 2.73
C ASP A 25 12.20 3.92 1.43
N ILE A 26 13.44 3.61 1.06
CA ILE A 26 14.07 4.05 -0.20
C ILE A 26 13.33 3.46 -1.38
N ASN A 27 13.10 2.16 -1.39
CA ASN A 27 12.42 1.46 -2.47
C ASN A 27 11.01 2.00 -2.68
N LEU A 28 10.23 2.18 -1.62
CA LEU A 28 8.92 2.80 -1.71
C LEU A 28 8.99 4.25 -2.20
N GLY A 29 9.98 5.00 -1.72
CA GLY A 29 10.22 6.37 -2.19
C GLY A 29 10.52 6.43 -3.69
N LEU A 30 11.45 5.63 -4.18
CA LEU A 30 11.82 5.55 -5.60
C LEU A 30 10.64 5.05 -6.45
N PHE A 31 9.91 4.05 -5.97
CA PHE A 31 8.72 3.55 -6.64
C PHE A 31 7.65 4.64 -6.82
N TYR A 32 7.49 5.50 -5.83
CA TYR A 32 6.52 6.61 -5.86
C TYR A 32 7.07 7.94 -6.36
N GLY A 33 8.24 7.93 -6.99
CA GLY A 33 8.80 9.10 -7.69
C GLY A 33 9.68 10.00 -6.83
N MET A 34 10.36 9.45 -5.83
CA MET A 34 11.43 10.15 -5.12
C MET A 34 12.50 10.61 -6.13
N GLY A 35 12.85 11.89 -6.09
CA GLY A 35 13.92 12.44 -6.92
C GLY A 35 15.29 12.24 -6.28
N LYS A 36 16.34 12.45 -7.10
CA LYS A 36 17.76 12.28 -6.72
C LYS A 36 18.17 13.09 -5.48
N ASN A 37 17.72 14.35 -5.39
CA ASN A 37 18.04 15.22 -4.24
C ASN A 37 17.51 14.63 -2.92
N LYS A 38 16.27 14.13 -2.93
CA LYS A 38 15.69 13.51 -1.74
C LYS A 38 16.34 12.17 -1.41
N LEU A 39 16.77 11.42 -2.42
CA LEU A 39 17.55 10.20 -2.23
C LEU A 39 18.90 10.50 -1.58
N ALA A 40 19.61 11.53 -2.05
CA ALA A 40 20.87 12.01 -1.46
C ALA A 40 20.69 12.38 0.02
N GLU A 41 19.70 13.22 0.30
CA GLU A 41 19.37 13.64 1.68
C GLU A 41 19.05 12.44 2.60
N GLN A 42 18.26 11.50 2.13
CA GLN A 42 17.79 10.35 2.92
C GLN A 42 18.91 9.34 3.23
N LEU A 43 19.89 9.23 2.33
CA LEU A 43 21.05 8.36 2.48
C LEU A 43 22.29 9.05 3.06
N GLY A 44 22.28 10.39 3.16
CA GLY A 44 23.46 11.17 3.52
C GLY A 44 24.58 11.08 2.49
N LEU A 45 24.22 10.96 1.20
CA LEU A 45 25.16 10.87 0.08
C LEU A 45 25.36 12.21 -0.60
N GLU A 46 26.52 12.37 -1.26
CA GLU A 46 26.71 13.43 -2.22
C GLU A 46 25.76 13.26 -3.43
N PHE A 47 25.43 14.36 -4.10
CA PHE A 47 24.43 14.34 -5.17
C PHE A 47 24.82 13.43 -6.36
N ASP A 48 26.11 13.38 -6.70
CA ASP A 48 26.59 12.55 -7.81
C ASP A 48 26.51 11.06 -7.48
N ASP A 49 26.84 10.66 -6.25
CA ASP A 49 26.68 9.27 -5.78
C ASP A 49 25.20 8.86 -5.79
N ALA A 50 24.33 9.72 -5.28
CA ALA A 50 22.89 9.47 -5.32
C ALA A 50 22.33 9.39 -6.75
N LYS A 51 22.89 10.13 -7.68
CA LYS A 51 22.52 10.09 -9.10
C LYS A 51 22.93 8.76 -9.75
N GLU A 52 24.11 8.24 -9.43
CA GLU A 52 24.59 6.95 -9.92
C GLU A 52 23.71 5.82 -9.36
N LEU A 53 23.46 5.84 -8.05
CA LEU A 53 22.60 4.87 -7.38
C LEU A 53 21.16 4.90 -7.94
N PHE A 54 20.62 6.09 -8.18
CA PHE A 54 19.31 6.28 -8.82
C PHE A 54 19.27 5.64 -10.21
N ALA A 55 20.32 5.83 -11.00
CA ALA A 55 20.43 5.26 -12.34
C ALA A 55 20.55 3.73 -12.29
N GLU A 56 21.37 3.21 -11.36
CA GLU A 56 21.53 1.77 -11.16
C GLU A 56 20.20 1.11 -10.74
N TYR A 57 19.49 1.67 -9.76
CA TYR A 57 18.18 1.16 -9.35
C TYR A 57 17.22 1.06 -10.55
N HIS A 58 17.06 2.15 -11.31
CA HIS A 58 16.13 2.17 -12.44
C HIS A 58 16.59 1.29 -13.62
N SER A 59 17.87 1.01 -13.75
CA SER A 59 18.38 0.05 -14.74
C SER A 59 17.99 -1.39 -14.39
N LYS A 60 17.98 -1.72 -13.10
CA LYS A 60 17.60 -3.06 -12.59
C LYS A 60 16.08 -3.28 -12.51
N VAL A 61 15.31 -2.18 -12.33
CA VAL A 61 13.84 -2.23 -12.25
C VAL A 61 13.17 -1.22 -13.19
N PRO A 62 13.39 -1.34 -14.51
CA PRO A 62 12.96 -0.34 -15.50
C PRO A 62 11.44 -0.19 -15.59
N PHE A 63 10.68 -1.22 -15.25
CA PHE A 63 9.22 -1.19 -15.28
C PHE A 63 8.63 -0.13 -14.32
N VAL A 64 9.32 0.20 -13.22
CA VAL A 64 8.86 1.22 -12.26
C VAL A 64 8.79 2.59 -12.93
N GLN A 65 9.85 2.96 -13.63
CA GLN A 65 9.89 4.23 -14.36
C GLN A 65 8.86 4.27 -15.50
N GLN A 66 8.77 3.22 -16.30
CA GLN A 66 7.81 3.09 -17.40
C GLN A 66 6.36 3.23 -16.89
N LEU A 67 6.04 2.58 -15.79
CA LEU A 67 4.71 2.65 -15.18
C LEU A 67 4.40 4.05 -14.64
N ALA A 68 5.39 4.71 -14.02
CA ALA A 68 5.26 6.08 -13.54
C ALA A 68 5.03 7.07 -14.69
N GLU A 69 5.78 6.95 -15.77
CA GLU A 69 5.63 7.77 -16.97
C GLU A 69 4.25 7.56 -17.62
N TYR A 70 3.82 6.30 -17.79
CA TYR A 70 2.51 5.98 -18.32
C TYR A 70 1.37 6.59 -17.47
N ALA A 71 1.42 6.40 -16.15
CA ALA A 71 0.42 6.95 -15.24
C ALA A 71 0.39 8.50 -15.29
N THR A 72 1.57 9.13 -15.30
CA THR A 72 1.71 10.60 -15.41
C THR A 72 1.17 11.14 -16.73
N GLN A 73 1.51 10.51 -17.86
CA GLN A 73 1.00 10.92 -19.18
C GLN A 73 -0.53 10.76 -19.25
N ARG A 74 -1.07 9.65 -18.73
CA ARG A 74 -2.51 9.44 -18.68
C ARG A 74 -3.21 10.49 -17.82
N ALA A 75 -2.68 10.79 -16.63
CA ALA A 75 -3.18 11.84 -15.75
C ALA A 75 -3.15 13.21 -16.43
N SER A 76 -2.07 13.55 -17.10
CA SER A 76 -1.91 14.82 -17.82
C SER A 76 -2.89 14.94 -18.99
N LYS A 77 -3.00 13.92 -19.83
CA LYS A 77 -3.86 13.95 -21.04
C LYS A 77 -5.34 13.82 -20.71
N LYS A 78 -5.71 12.85 -19.86
CA LYS A 78 -7.13 12.52 -19.55
C LYS A 78 -7.66 13.25 -18.31
N GLY A 79 -6.80 13.91 -17.52
CA GLY A 79 -7.16 14.55 -16.26
C GLY A 79 -7.60 13.55 -15.16
N SER A 80 -7.40 12.27 -15.38
CA SER A 80 -7.76 11.24 -14.39
C SER A 80 -7.10 9.91 -14.68
N ILE A 81 -6.98 9.11 -13.62
CA ILE A 81 -6.65 7.69 -13.66
C ILE A 81 -7.79 6.89 -13.02
N ARG A 82 -7.77 5.58 -13.20
CA ARG A 82 -8.71 4.66 -12.52
C ARG A 82 -7.93 3.61 -11.76
N THR A 83 -8.39 3.32 -10.56
CA THR A 83 -7.91 2.23 -9.72
C THR A 83 -8.29 0.87 -10.31
N LEU A 84 -7.81 -0.21 -9.69
CA LEU A 84 -8.10 -1.59 -10.09
C LEU A 84 -9.60 -1.87 -10.20
N LEU A 85 -10.40 -1.38 -9.25
CA LEU A 85 -11.86 -1.54 -9.27
C LEU A 85 -12.59 -0.40 -10.00
N GLY A 86 -11.88 0.41 -10.78
CA GLY A 86 -12.46 1.42 -11.66
C GLY A 86 -12.77 2.76 -11.01
N ARG A 87 -12.48 2.95 -9.71
CA ARG A 87 -12.68 4.22 -9.02
C ARG A 87 -11.81 5.32 -9.65
N LYS A 88 -12.44 6.44 -9.98
CA LYS A 88 -11.81 7.55 -10.69
C LYS A 88 -11.10 8.50 -9.72
N CYS A 89 -9.79 8.70 -9.94
CA CYS A 89 -9.00 9.73 -9.29
C CYS A 89 -8.74 10.87 -10.28
N ARG A 90 -9.12 12.10 -9.90
CA ARG A 90 -9.05 13.29 -10.77
C ARG A 90 -7.84 14.16 -10.47
N PHE A 91 -7.37 14.89 -11.50
CA PHE A 91 -6.32 15.89 -11.46
C PHE A 91 -6.89 17.19 -12.02
N ASP A 92 -7.69 17.88 -11.21
CA ASP A 92 -8.50 19.03 -11.65
C ASP A 92 -7.80 20.39 -11.39
N LYS A 93 -6.65 20.37 -10.71
CA LYS A 93 -5.85 21.57 -10.51
C LYS A 93 -4.85 21.77 -11.65
N TRP A 94 -4.52 23.02 -11.90
CA TRP A 94 -3.64 23.47 -12.95
C TRP A 94 -2.56 24.38 -12.39
N GLU A 95 -1.40 24.42 -13.01
CA GLU A 95 -0.26 25.22 -12.60
C GLU A 95 0.49 25.74 -13.84
N PRO A 96 1.30 26.82 -13.72
CA PRO A 96 2.11 27.27 -14.83
C PRO A 96 3.08 26.18 -15.29
N ASN A 97 3.26 26.07 -16.60
CA ASN A 97 4.23 25.14 -17.19
C ASN A 97 5.65 25.74 -17.18
N ILE A 98 6.09 26.14 -15.98
CA ILE A 98 7.41 26.73 -15.73
C ILE A 98 8.13 25.80 -14.75
N TYR A 99 9.41 25.53 -15.03
CA TYR A 99 10.22 24.69 -14.15
C TYR A 99 10.41 25.35 -12.77
N GLY A 100 10.22 24.57 -11.72
CA GLY A 100 10.40 25.05 -10.34
C GLY A 100 9.23 25.86 -9.77
N VAL A 101 8.19 26.15 -10.55
CA VAL A 101 7.02 26.91 -10.10
C VAL A 101 5.85 25.95 -9.84
N TYR A 102 5.43 25.85 -8.59
CA TYR A 102 4.34 24.98 -8.14
C TYR A 102 3.23 25.85 -7.51
N LYS A 103 2.24 26.22 -8.33
CA LYS A 103 1.11 27.07 -7.90
C LYS A 103 -0.22 26.45 -8.37
N PRO A 104 -0.73 25.40 -7.67
CA PRO A 104 -1.94 24.72 -8.10
C PRO A 104 -3.18 25.58 -7.92
N MET A 105 -3.90 25.84 -9.01
CA MET A 105 -5.10 26.68 -9.08
C MET A 105 -6.22 25.95 -9.81
N ASN A 106 -7.43 26.51 -9.81
CA ASN A 106 -8.49 26.08 -10.71
C ASN A 106 -8.14 26.46 -12.15
N TYR A 107 -8.72 25.79 -13.14
CA TYR A 107 -8.42 26.04 -14.55
C TYR A 107 -8.61 27.49 -14.96
N LYS A 108 -9.73 28.10 -14.56
CA LYS A 108 -10.06 29.50 -14.92
C LYS A 108 -9.01 30.48 -14.40
N ASP A 109 -8.60 30.32 -13.15
CA ASP A 109 -7.63 31.17 -12.50
C ASP A 109 -6.24 31.01 -13.11
N ALA A 110 -5.83 29.75 -13.33
CA ALA A 110 -4.56 29.43 -13.98
C ALA A 110 -4.48 29.99 -15.39
N TYR A 111 -5.55 29.87 -16.17
CA TYR A 111 -5.60 30.36 -17.54
C TYR A 111 -5.62 31.90 -17.58
N ALA A 112 -6.33 32.53 -16.66
CA ALA A 112 -6.35 34.01 -16.59
C ALA A 112 -4.99 34.59 -16.21
N GLU A 113 -4.23 33.92 -15.34
CA GLU A 113 -2.90 34.40 -14.90
C GLU A 113 -1.78 34.05 -15.87
N HIS A 114 -1.83 32.86 -16.51
CA HIS A 114 -0.70 32.32 -17.29
C HIS A 114 -1.06 31.97 -18.75
N GLY A 115 -2.29 32.24 -19.19
CA GLY A 115 -2.73 31.92 -20.56
C GLY A 115 -2.66 30.39 -20.83
N PRO A 116 -2.33 30.03 -22.11
CA PRO A 116 -2.24 28.62 -22.49
C PRO A 116 -0.98 27.90 -21.97
N ALA A 117 -0.04 28.60 -21.33
CA ALA A 117 1.20 28.03 -20.80
C ALA A 117 0.99 27.38 -19.43
N ILE A 118 -0.05 26.54 -19.32
CA ILE A 118 -0.41 25.82 -18.09
C ILE A 118 -0.42 24.30 -18.31
N LYS A 119 -0.21 23.56 -17.23
CA LYS A 119 -0.28 22.09 -17.18
C LYS A 119 -1.12 21.63 -15.99
N ARG A 120 -1.56 20.38 -16.01
CA ARG A 120 -2.24 19.79 -14.83
C ARG A 120 -1.25 19.61 -13.69
N ALA A 121 -1.63 20.07 -12.51
CA ALA A 121 -0.85 19.94 -11.29
C ALA A 121 -0.91 18.51 -10.73
N PHE A 122 0.11 18.13 -9.97
CA PHE A 122 0.21 16.87 -9.22
C PHE A 122 0.21 15.59 -10.06
N THR A 123 0.37 15.66 -11.37
CA THR A 123 0.33 14.46 -12.23
C THR A 123 1.45 13.47 -11.92
N TYR A 124 2.58 13.93 -11.38
CA TYR A 124 3.67 13.07 -10.89
C TYR A 124 3.23 12.12 -9.76
N LYS A 125 2.15 12.43 -9.05
CA LYS A 125 1.55 11.55 -8.02
C LYS A 125 0.66 10.45 -8.59
N ALA A 126 0.52 10.35 -9.91
CA ALA A 126 -0.45 9.47 -10.54
C ALA A 126 -0.21 8.00 -10.23
N LEU A 127 1.05 7.54 -10.28
CA LEU A 127 1.39 6.15 -9.93
C LEU A 127 1.06 5.84 -8.47
N ASN A 128 1.47 6.70 -7.54
CA ASN A 128 1.15 6.53 -6.13
C ASN A 128 -0.37 6.43 -5.90
N ARG A 129 -1.16 7.35 -6.50
CA ARG A 129 -2.63 7.33 -6.38
C ARG A 129 -3.26 6.11 -7.02
N LEU A 130 -2.68 5.59 -8.11
CA LEU A 130 -3.13 4.37 -8.75
C LEU A 130 -2.97 3.17 -7.82
N ILE A 131 -1.77 2.97 -7.28
CA ILE A 131 -1.43 1.80 -6.46
C ILE A 131 -2.12 1.89 -5.09
N GLN A 132 -1.93 2.99 -4.36
CA GLN A 132 -2.55 3.17 -3.04
C GLN A 132 -4.08 3.17 -3.11
N GLY A 133 -4.63 3.77 -4.18
CA GLY A 133 -6.06 3.74 -4.41
C GLY A 133 -6.58 2.33 -4.69
N SER A 134 -5.84 1.50 -5.43
CA SER A 134 -6.21 0.11 -5.72
C SER A 134 -6.09 -0.77 -4.47
N ALA A 135 -5.07 -0.57 -3.65
CA ALA A 135 -4.95 -1.25 -2.36
C ALA A 135 -6.13 -0.91 -1.43
N ALA A 136 -6.48 0.37 -1.32
CA ALA A 136 -7.65 0.79 -0.55
C ALA A 136 -8.97 0.24 -1.11
N ASP A 137 -9.07 0.03 -2.42
CA ASP A 137 -10.26 -0.60 -3.02
C ASP A 137 -10.34 -2.07 -2.64
N GLN A 138 -9.22 -2.81 -2.57
CA GLN A 138 -9.16 -4.19 -2.13
C GLN A 138 -9.63 -4.33 -0.67
N THR A 139 -9.08 -3.52 0.25
CA THR A 139 -9.50 -3.53 1.65
C THR A 139 -11.00 -3.27 1.80
N LYS A 140 -11.53 -2.30 1.04
CA LYS A 140 -12.98 -2.02 1.05
C LYS A 140 -13.82 -3.15 0.46
N ALA A 141 -13.33 -3.82 -0.58
CA ALA A 141 -14.00 -4.99 -1.13
C ALA A 141 -14.05 -6.11 -0.10
N ALA A 142 -12.94 -6.36 0.61
CA ALA A 142 -12.89 -7.33 1.71
C ALA A 142 -13.92 -7.01 2.79
N MET A 143 -13.99 -5.75 3.24
CA MET A 143 -15.01 -5.33 4.23
C MET A 143 -16.43 -5.59 3.76
N VAL A 144 -16.73 -5.37 2.48
CA VAL A 144 -18.06 -5.62 1.92
C VAL A 144 -18.38 -7.11 1.90
N GLU A 145 -17.43 -7.96 1.50
CA GLU A 145 -17.66 -9.41 1.46
C GLU A 145 -17.79 -9.97 2.89
N LEU A 146 -16.94 -9.56 3.82
CA LEU A 146 -17.04 -9.94 5.24
C LEU A 146 -18.38 -9.52 5.85
N HIS A 147 -18.86 -8.31 5.54
CA HIS A 147 -20.16 -7.83 6.01
C HIS A 147 -21.32 -8.71 5.51
N LYS A 148 -21.27 -9.23 4.28
CA LYS A 148 -22.28 -10.15 3.76
C LYS A 148 -22.33 -11.48 4.54
N GLU A 149 -21.22 -11.87 5.13
CA GLU A 149 -21.09 -13.05 5.98
C GLU A 149 -21.38 -12.76 7.47
N GLY A 150 -21.79 -11.53 7.80
CA GLY A 150 -22.07 -11.10 9.17
C GLY A 150 -20.82 -10.77 10.00
N ILE A 151 -19.65 -10.72 9.36
CA ILE A 151 -18.38 -10.40 10.01
C ILE A 151 -18.11 -8.89 9.86
N ILE A 152 -18.03 -8.20 11.00
CA ILE A 152 -17.88 -6.73 11.01
C ILE A 152 -16.53 -6.38 11.61
N PRO A 153 -15.61 -5.76 10.84
CA PRO A 153 -14.37 -5.22 11.38
C PRO A 153 -14.64 -4.13 12.42
N LEU A 154 -13.88 -4.16 13.50
CA LEU A 154 -13.95 -3.14 14.57
C LEU A 154 -13.15 -1.89 14.20
N ILE A 155 -11.98 -2.09 13.60
CA ILE A 155 -11.08 -1.02 13.18
C ILE A 155 -10.54 -1.37 11.78
N GLN A 156 -10.31 -0.35 10.97
CA GLN A 156 -9.60 -0.44 9.68
C GLN A 156 -8.47 0.59 9.68
N VAL A 157 -7.25 0.10 9.53
CA VAL A 157 -6.04 0.93 9.45
C VAL A 157 -5.31 0.61 8.15
N HIS A 158 -5.37 1.52 7.16
CA HIS A 158 -4.80 1.34 5.84
C HIS A 158 -5.28 0.05 5.14
N ASP A 159 -4.46 -0.99 5.12
CA ASP A 159 -4.66 -2.33 4.54
C ASP A 159 -4.92 -3.41 5.59
N GLU A 160 -5.03 -3.02 6.86
CA GLU A 160 -5.27 -3.87 8.02
C GLU A 160 -6.74 -3.81 8.46
N LEU A 161 -7.28 -4.95 8.88
CA LEU A 161 -8.59 -5.07 9.50
C LEU A 161 -8.45 -5.76 10.85
N ASP A 162 -8.86 -5.06 11.91
CA ASP A 162 -8.92 -5.61 13.26
C ASP A 162 -10.31 -6.14 13.54
N ILE A 163 -10.40 -7.42 13.85
CA ILE A 163 -11.66 -8.14 13.95
C ILE A 163 -11.64 -9.01 15.20
N SER A 164 -12.71 -8.94 16.00
CA SER A 164 -12.93 -9.90 17.06
C SER A 164 -13.50 -11.19 16.47
N VAL A 165 -12.83 -12.30 16.72
CA VAL A 165 -13.21 -13.62 16.19
C VAL A 165 -13.49 -14.61 17.30
N PRO A 166 -14.53 -15.46 17.15
CA PRO A 166 -14.86 -16.48 18.16
C PRO A 166 -13.94 -17.70 18.09
N ASP A 167 -13.39 -18.00 16.91
CA ASP A 167 -12.62 -19.21 16.64
C ASP A 167 -11.65 -19.05 15.46
N GLU A 168 -10.82 -20.08 15.29
CA GLU A 168 -9.81 -20.13 14.23
C GLU A 168 -10.43 -20.27 12.83
N ALA A 169 -11.56 -20.97 12.71
CA ALA A 169 -12.21 -21.16 11.41
C ALA A 169 -12.71 -19.83 10.85
N THR A 170 -13.29 -18.99 11.71
CA THR A 170 -13.69 -17.62 11.35
C THR A 170 -12.47 -16.79 10.96
N ALA A 171 -11.37 -16.88 11.70
CA ALA A 171 -10.14 -16.15 11.36
C ALA A 171 -9.56 -16.60 10.02
N GLN A 172 -9.55 -17.90 9.72
CA GLN A 172 -9.10 -18.42 8.42
C GLN A 172 -10.03 -17.97 7.29
N ARG A 173 -11.34 -17.92 7.54
CA ARG A 173 -12.31 -17.41 6.56
C ARG A 173 -12.08 -15.94 6.24
N ILE A 174 -11.82 -15.11 7.24
CA ILE A 174 -11.48 -13.70 7.06
C ILE A 174 -10.25 -13.55 6.16
N LYS A 175 -9.18 -14.28 6.47
CA LYS A 175 -7.96 -14.29 5.67
C LYS A 175 -8.25 -14.65 4.21
N GLU A 176 -8.99 -15.72 3.97
CA GLU A 176 -9.37 -16.17 2.63
C GLU A 176 -10.15 -15.09 1.86
N VAL A 177 -11.13 -14.45 2.51
CA VAL A 177 -11.89 -13.36 1.91
C VAL A 177 -10.98 -12.19 1.54
N MET A 178 -10.10 -11.77 2.43
CA MET A 178 -9.15 -10.67 2.15
C MET A 178 -8.19 -10.99 1.00
N GLU A 179 -7.79 -12.25 0.86
CA GLU A 179 -6.89 -12.72 -0.21
C GLU A 179 -7.61 -12.84 -1.57
N THR A 180 -8.92 -13.13 -1.57
CA THR A 180 -9.66 -13.52 -2.80
C THR A 180 -10.75 -12.55 -3.22
N CYS A 181 -11.13 -11.56 -2.41
CA CYS A 181 -12.20 -10.61 -2.70
C CYS A 181 -12.00 -9.79 -3.98
N VAL A 182 -10.75 -9.66 -4.42
CA VAL A 182 -10.38 -9.06 -5.70
C VAL A 182 -9.53 -10.05 -6.47
N GLN A 183 -10.00 -10.46 -7.63
CA GLN A 183 -9.24 -11.36 -8.49
C GLN A 183 -8.05 -10.62 -9.12
N MET A 184 -6.85 -11.07 -8.81
CA MET A 184 -5.60 -10.56 -9.36
C MET A 184 -4.84 -11.64 -10.12
N GLN A 185 -3.91 -11.23 -11.01
CA GLN A 185 -3.06 -12.17 -11.75
C GLN A 185 -2.00 -12.85 -10.87
N ILE A 186 -1.67 -12.23 -9.74
CA ILE A 186 -0.77 -12.77 -8.72
C ILE A 186 -1.54 -12.94 -7.40
N PRO A 187 -1.21 -13.93 -6.58
CA PRO A 187 -1.84 -14.11 -5.28
C PRO A 187 -1.65 -12.86 -4.39
N SER A 188 -2.73 -12.40 -3.78
CA SER A 188 -2.69 -11.46 -2.67
C SER A 188 -2.58 -12.27 -1.39
N LEU A 189 -1.52 -12.09 -0.63
CA LEU A 189 -1.30 -12.84 0.61
C LEU A 189 -1.51 -11.91 1.80
N VAL A 190 -2.25 -12.40 2.79
CA VAL A 190 -2.55 -11.70 4.03
C VAL A 190 -1.76 -12.32 5.17
N ASP A 191 -1.01 -11.49 5.88
CA ASP A 191 -0.41 -11.86 7.15
C ASP A 191 -1.46 -11.67 8.25
N ALA A 192 -1.66 -12.70 9.09
CA ALA A 192 -2.60 -12.67 10.19
C ALA A 192 -1.84 -12.74 11.52
N GLU A 193 -2.21 -11.86 12.43
CA GLU A 193 -1.70 -11.80 13.79
C GLU A 193 -2.87 -12.01 14.77
N PHE A 194 -2.63 -12.72 15.86
CA PHE A 194 -3.66 -13.11 16.81
C PHE A 194 -3.22 -12.84 18.25
N GLY A 195 -4.17 -12.45 19.08
CA GLY A 195 -3.93 -12.22 20.48
C GLY A 195 -5.22 -11.87 21.23
N PRO A 196 -5.18 -11.80 22.56
CA PRO A 196 -6.32 -11.39 23.37
C PRO A 196 -6.68 -9.91 23.18
N SER A 197 -5.75 -9.12 22.65
CA SER A 197 -5.93 -7.71 22.31
C SER A 197 -5.05 -7.33 21.13
N TRP A 198 -5.33 -6.21 20.47
CA TRP A 198 -4.50 -5.68 19.38
C TRP A 198 -3.04 -5.50 19.77
N GLY A 199 -2.75 -4.97 20.96
CA GLY A 199 -1.38 -4.78 21.45
C GLY A 199 -0.62 -6.07 21.75
N GLU A 200 -1.32 -7.20 21.87
CA GLU A 200 -0.76 -8.52 22.17
C GLU A 200 -0.82 -9.48 20.98
N ALA A 201 -1.31 -9.01 19.84
CA ALA A 201 -1.34 -9.81 18.62
C ALA A 201 0.07 -10.18 18.13
N LYS A 202 0.27 -11.45 17.73
CA LYS A 202 1.56 -12.01 17.27
C LYS A 202 1.37 -12.83 16.00
N LYS A 203 2.43 -12.85 15.18
CA LYS A 203 2.44 -13.47 13.83
C LYS A 203 2.28 -14.99 13.78
N ASN A 204 2.50 -15.72 14.87
CA ASN A 204 2.53 -17.19 14.83
C ASN A 204 1.23 -17.80 15.33
N PHE A 205 0.43 -18.29 14.39
CA PHE A 205 -0.74 -19.13 14.66
C PHE A 205 -0.39 -20.44 15.41
N SER A 206 0.84 -20.94 15.28
CA SER A 206 1.28 -22.20 15.87
C SER A 206 1.59 -22.11 17.37
N ASP A 207 1.92 -20.92 17.88
CA ASP A 207 2.16 -20.67 19.30
C ASP A 207 0.91 -20.05 19.94
N LYS A 208 -0.11 -20.88 20.16
CA LYS A 208 -1.44 -20.50 20.64
C LYS A 208 -1.61 -20.52 22.19
N PRO A 209 -0.84 -19.73 23.00
CA PRO A 209 -1.07 -19.71 24.45
C PRO A 209 -2.44 -19.11 24.82
N TRP A 210 -2.96 -18.20 23.98
CA TRP A 210 -4.20 -17.49 24.25
C TRP A 210 -5.46 -18.27 23.87
N MET A 211 -5.39 -19.19 22.88
CA MET A 211 -6.50 -20.12 22.58
C MET A 211 -6.69 -21.19 23.66
N ARG A 212 -5.62 -21.57 24.36
CA ARG A 212 -5.74 -22.48 25.51
C ARG A 212 -6.61 -21.88 26.62
N GLY A 213 -6.53 -20.56 26.86
CA GLY A 213 -7.33 -19.87 27.86
C GLY A 213 -8.82 -19.75 27.53
N ILE A 214 -9.19 -19.70 26.24
CA ILE A 214 -10.60 -19.63 25.82
C ILE A 214 -11.28 -20.99 25.97
N ASN A 215 -10.61 -22.08 25.62
CA ASN A 215 -11.13 -23.43 25.81
C ASN A 215 -11.21 -23.80 27.30
N ASP A 216 -10.24 -23.41 28.11
CA ASP A 216 -10.25 -23.62 29.56
C ASP A 216 -11.37 -22.83 30.26
N GLY A 217 -11.75 -21.65 29.74
CA GLY A 217 -12.88 -20.86 30.26
C GLY A 217 -14.25 -21.49 29.97
N GLN A 218 -14.42 -22.10 28.80
CA GLN A 218 -15.66 -22.83 28.48
C GLN A 218 -15.80 -24.13 29.25
N THR A 219 -14.72 -24.83 29.52
CA THR A 219 -14.72 -26.04 30.36
C THR A 219 -15.07 -25.70 31.80
N ARG A 220 -14.62 -24.57 32.36
CA ARG A 220 -14.95 -24.12 33.71
C ARG A 220 -16.40 -23.68 33.90
N MET A 221 -17.09 -23.21 32.84
CA MET A 221 -18.53 -22.89 32.91
C MET A 221 -19.43 -24.12 32.89
N GLN A 222 -18.95 -25.25 32.40
CA GLN A 222 -19.72 -26.53 32.46
C GLN A 222 -19.58 -27.25 33.78
N ASP A 223 -18.46 -27.09 34.50
CA ASP A 223 -18.26 -27.76 35.81
C ASP A 223 -18.92 -27.04 37.01
N ASN A 224 -19.47 -25.82 36.83
CA ASN A 224 -20.15 -25.09 37.90
C ASN A 224 -21.68 -25.23 37.91
N THR A 225 -22.24 -26.15 37.12
CA THR A 225 -23.69 -26.43 37.09
C THR A 225 -24.10 -27.73 37.77
N GLU A 226 -23.16 -28.43 38.40
CA GLU A 226 -23.47 -29.59 39.28
C GLU A 226 -22.95 -29.31 40.70
N HIS A 227 -23.76 -28.57 41.51
CA HIS A 227 -23.83 -28.71 42.95
C HIS A 227 -25.14 -28.07 43.47
#